data_ecf47b32392850ec3d2d7285ad554a31
#
_entry.id   ecf47b32392850ec3d2d7285ad554a31
#
_cell.length_a   1.000
_cell.length_b   1.000
_cell.length_c   1.000
_cell.angle_alpha   90.00
_cell.angle_beta   90.00
_cell.angle_gamma   90.00
#
_symmetry.space_group_name_H-M   'P 1'
#
loop_
_entity.id
_entity.type
_entity.pdbx_description
1 polymer ?
#
loop_
_entity_poly.entity_id
_entity_poly.type
_entity_poly.pdbx_seq_one_letter_code
_entity_poly.pdbx_strand_id
1 'polypeptide(L)'
;MIRYLLSTLLLIFISACSDSNDTELNIPTVSGLEKLIEHSKEFEQQVISYETPGGKIHFAIGFGIANSIMVEGEGGNIIIDAADSVYEAERIYKLFSEKNSNPIEAIIYTHNHGDHTFGASHYLKIQDKKPQIIAHEDTDYYVQRIMGILNPIITKRSTRMFGTLLPEEDLINVGIGPHLSVSKSPTGYIKPDLTFEDNLNLNIAGIDIELYHAPGETNDQIFVWLPNHKSLMPGDNIYKTFPNLYTIRGTSHRDVKGWINSLDRMKMFNPEFLFPSHTKPIIGKKEIDDALNIYRDAIQYIHDQTIRLMNQGLYPDQIVEQIKLPDSIANSPYLYEFYGTVRWSVKSIFNGYLGWFGGNPSKLDPLTINEKAIRMSNLAGGNDKLLSELRNAVKNDDMQWALELSDHLIALDYLIEEVKDLRVEALIYEGSRSSNPNKRNYFLTSAFELNNGIIDTSLIDRTSEELLHQISIDTLFDVLSTRYNPEKHSDNNFTVCFVFSSNNTKNITLRNKVAVISNNITNNCNIKILTEELEFKKILIGLANPVSSIANGTIEIVKGNSTKFLQFLNKFR
;
A
#
# COMPACT_ATOMS: atom_id res chain seq x y z
N MET A 1 -3.34 4.48 -72.44
CA MET A 1 -4.72 4.07 -72.12
C MET A 1 -4.66 3.35 -70.79
N ILE A 2 -4.91 4.10 -69.73
CA ILE A 2 -4.71 3.75 -68.32
C ILE A 2 -6.03 3.16 -67.82
N ARG A 3 -6.01 2.00 -67.20
CA ARG A 3 -7.13 1.46 -66.43
C ARG A 3 -6.71 1.26 -64.98
N TYR A 4 -7.41 1.94 -64.08
CA TYR A 4 -7.36 1.86 -62.64
C TYR A 4 -7.69 0.44 -62.15
N LEU A 5 -6.91 -0.04 -61.19
CA LEU A 5 -7.28 -1.17 -60.31
C LEU A 5 -7.34 -0.58 -58.87
N LEU A 6 -8.56 -0.36 -58.41
CA LEU A 6 -8.87 -0.18 -56.99
C LEU A 6 -8.78 -1.56 -56.31
N SER A 7 -7.81 -1.74 -55.45
CA SER A 7 -7.79 -2.85 -54.50
C SER A 7 -8.42 -2.37 -53.19
N THR A 8 -9.62 -2.87 -52.97
CA THR A 8 -10.37 -2.74 -51.72
C THR A 8 -9.62 -3.51 -50.61
N LEU A 9 -8.99 -2.80 -49.67
CA LEU A 9 -8.46 -3.40 -48.45
C LEU A 9 -9.63 -3.70 -47.53
N LEU A 10 -10.02 -4.95 -47.40
CA LEU A 10 -10.98 -5.45 -46.43
C LEU A 10 -10.25 -5.48 -45.07
N LEU A 11 -10.52 -4.47 -44.24
CA LEU A 11 -10.14 -4.47 -42.82
C LEU A 11 -11.00 -5.52 -42.10
N ILE A 12 -10.43 -6.72 -41.94
CA ILE A 12 -10.97 -7.71 -41.00
C ILE A 12 -10.64 -7.19 -39.62
N PHE A 13 -11.63 -6.59 -38.93
CA PHE A 13 -11.61 -6.44 -37.49
C PHE A 13 -11.67 -7.87 -36.91
N ILE A 14 -10.51 -8.41 -36.58
CA ILE A 14 -10.42 -9.54 -35.65
C ILE A 14 -10.71 -8.91 -34.28
N SER A 15 -11.97 -9.03 -33.88
CA SER A 15 -12.35 -8.90 -32.46
C SER A 15 -11.64 -10.07 -31.76
N ALA A 16 -10.44 -9.81 -31.26
CA ALA A 16 -9.82 -10.67 -30.27
C ALA A 16 -10.61 -10.45 -28.97
N CYS A 17 -11.72 -11.17 -28.82
CA CYS A 17 -12.11 -11.61 -27.48
C CYS A 17 -10.92 -12.44 -27.00
N SER A 18 -10.11 -11.89 -26.13
CA SER A 18 -9.25 -12.70 -25.29
C SER A 18 -10.21 -13.44 -24.35
N ASP A 19 -10.60 -14.65 -24.74
CA ASP A 19 -10.99 -15.63 -23.74
C ASP A 19 -9.73 -15.82 -22.88
N SER A 20 -9.68 -15.09 -21.77
CA SER A 20 -8.75 -15.40 -20.69
C SER A 20 -9.22 -16.76 -20.17
N ASN A 21 -8.58 -17.83 -20.63
CA ASN A 21 -8.68 -19.14 -20.00
C ASN A 21 -7.92 -19.09 -18.67
N ASP A 22 -8.30 -18.15 -17.80
CA ASP A 22 -7.81 -18.16 -16.43
C ASP A 22 -8.33 -19.44 -15.78
N THR A 23 -7.44 -20.26 -15.29
CA THR A 23 -7.81 -21.48 -14.57
C THR A 23 -8.39 -21.07 -13.24
N GLU A 24 -9.69 -21.25 -13.06
CA GLU A 24 -10.37 -20.99 -11.79
C GLU A 24 -9.73 -21.81 -10.67
N LEU A 25 -9.54 -21.18 -9.50
CA LEU A 25 -9.14 -21.88 -8.30
C LEU A 25 -10.37 -22.55 -7.70
N ASN A 26 -10.31 -23.86 -7.50
CA ASN A 26 -11.35 -24.58 -6.76
C ASN A 26 -11.14 -24.36 -5.25
N ILE A 27 -11.62 -23.22 -4.72
CA ILE A 27 -11.47 -22.88 -3.30
C ILE A 27 -12.62 -23.51 -2.50
N PRO A 28 -12.32 -24.45 -1.60
CA PRO A 28 -13.36 -25.11 -0.82
C PRO A 28 -14.00 -24.17 0.20
N THR A 29 -15.30 -24.29 0.39
CA THR A 29 -15.98 -23.68 1.53
C THR A 29 -15.57 -24.41 2.82
N VAL A 30 -14.98 -23.66 3.76
CA VAL A 30 -14.42 -24.21 5.01
C VAL A 30 -15.15 -23.62 6.21
N SER A 31 -15.50 -24.47 7.18
CA SER A 31 -15.99 -24.03 8.48
C SER A 31 -14.88 -23.29 9.25
N GLY A 32 -15.26 -22.34 10.12
CA GLY A 32 -14.29 -21.56 10.93
C GLY A 32 -14.06 -20.15 10.39
N LEU A 33 -14.66 -19.79 9.26
CA LEU A 33 -14.62 -18.43 8.72
C LEU A 33 -15.82 -17.57 9.16
N GLU A 34 -16.72 -18.11 9.97
CA GLU A 34 -17.96 -17.46 10.38
C GLU A 34 -17.70 -16.09 11.03
N LYS A 35 -16.65 -15.97 11.84
CA LYS A 35 -16.26 -14.69 12.46
C LYS A 35 -15.78 -13.67 11.43
N LEU A 36 -15.04 -14.11 10.40
CA LEU A 36 -14.57 -13.24 9.34
C LEU A 36 -15.75 -12.79 8.46
N ILE A 37 -16.66 -13.69 8.15
CA ILE A 37 -17.89 -13.38 7.39
C ILE A 37 -18.78 -12.42 8.19
N GLU A 38 -18.96 -12.68 9.50
CA GLU A 38 -19.69 -11.78 10.39
C GLU A 38 -19.05 -10.39 10.46
N HIS A 39 -17.72 -10.34 10.44
CA HIS A 39 -16.97 -9.08 10.44
C HIS A 39 -17.25 -8.22 9.20
N SER A 40 -17.69 -8.81 8.07
CA SER A 40 -18.12 -8.05 6.89
C SER A 40 -19.27 -7.09 7.16
N LYS A 41 -20.07 -7.32 8.21
CA LYS A 41 -21.13 -6.40 8.64
C LYS A 41 -20.60 -5.07 9.19
N GLU A 42 -19.31 -5.00 9.53
CA GLU A 42 -18.66 -3.72 9.86
C GLU A 42 -18.52 -2.82 8.63
N PHE A 43 -18.60 -3.37 7.42
CA PHE A 43 -18.34 -2.68 6.16
C PHE A 43 -19.57 -2.58 5.24
N GLU A 44 -20.78 -2.76 5.77
CA GLU A 44 -22.01 -2.55 5.00
C GLU A 44 -22.08 -1.12 4.50
N GLN A 45 -22.16 -0.97 3.17
CA GLN A 45 -22.06 0.34 2.49
C GLN A 45 -23.23 1.26 2.88
N GLN A 46 -22.93 2.36 3.55
CA GLN A 46 -23.90 3.37 3.95
C GLN A 46 -23.28 4.71 4.34
N VAL A 47 -24.10 5.76 4.37
CA VAL A 47 -23.78 7.04 5.01
C VAL A 47 -24.68 7.23 6.22
N ILE A 48 -24.07 7.30 7.41
CA ILE A 48 -24.77 7.47 8.68
C ILE A 48 -24.52 8.91 9.17
N SER A 49 -25.60 9.57 9.62
CA SER A 49 -25.51 10.91 10.21
C SER A 49 -25.61 10.82 11.73
N TYR A 50 -24.69 11.47 12.42
CA TYR A 50 -24.63 11.54 13.87
C TYR A 50 -24.90 12.96 14.33
N GLU A 51 -25.84 13.12 15.26
CA GLU A 51 -26.06 14.38 15.98
C GLU A 51 -25.08 14.46 17.14
N THR A 52 -24.21 15.46 17.13
CA THR A 52 -23.26 15.73 18.21
C THR A 52 -23.55 17.07 18.86
N PRO A 53 -22.99 17.41 20.02
CA PRO A 53 -23.21 18.72 20.65
C PRO A 53 -22.83 19.93 19.77
N GLY A 54 -21.86 19.77 18.85
CA GLY A 54 -21.40 20.83 17.95
C GLY A 54 -22.10 20.88 16.59
N GLY A 55 -22.98 19.92 16.29
CA GLY A 55 -23.64 19.80 14.97
C GLY A 55 -23.56 18.40 14.39
N LYS A 56 -23.79 18.28 13.09
CA LYS A 56 -23.86 16.98 12.42
C LYS A 56 -22.51 16.52 11.87
N ILE A 57 -22.28 15.23 12.00
CA ILE A 57 -21.18 14.50 11.38
C ILE A 57 -21.75 13.39 10.52
N HIS A 58 -21.35 13.33 9.25
CA HIS A 58 -21.76 12.28 8.32
C HIS A 58 -20.58 11.33 8.09
N PHE A 59 -20.85 10.05 8.24
CA PHE A 59 -19.85 8.99 8.22
C PHE A 59 -20.16 8.03 7.08
N ALA A 60 -19.28 8.00 6.07
CA ALA A 60 -19.37 7.10 4.93
C ALA A 60 -18.53 5.86 5.18
N ILE A 61 -19.14 4.69 5.17
CA ILE A 61 -18.50 3.39 5.41
C ILE A 61 -18.82 2.41 4.30
N GLY A 62 -17.86 1.54 3.96
CA GLY A 62 -18.05 0.44 3.00
C GLY A 62 -18.00 0.84 1.52
N PHE A 63 -17.55 2.05 1.19
CA PHE A 63 -17.34 2.50 -0.18
C PHE A 63 -15.96 2.14 -0.71
N GLY A 64 -14.97 2.20 0.13
CA GLY A 64 -13.57 1.84 -0.08
C GLY A 64 -13.01 1.13 1.15
N ILE A 65 -11.69 0.95 1.24
CA ILE A 65 -11.05 0.37 2.42
C ILE A 65 -11.25 1.28 3.62
N ALA A 66 -10.96 2.59 3.46
CA ALA A 66 -11.13 3.58 4.51
C ALA A 66 -12.52 4.23 4.46
N ASN A 67 -12.94 4.71 5.60
CA ASN A 67 -14.10 5.57 5.78
C ASN A 67 -13.76 7.01 5.38
N SER A 68 -14.77 7.79 5.01
CA SER A 68 -14.65 9.24 4.83
C SER A 68 -15.67 9.94 5.72
N ILE A 69 -15.27 11.06 6.30
CA ILE A 69 -16.10 11.76 7.30
C ILE A 69 -16.34 13.20 6.81
N MET A 70 -17.61 13.62 6.80
CA MET A 70 -17.96 15.01 6.54
C MET A 70 -18.50 15.66 7.82
N VAL A 71 -17.94 16.79 8.21
CA VAL A 71 -18.40 17.63 9.31
C VAL A 71 -19.12 18.85 8.74
N GLU A 72 -20.37 19.07 9.14
CA GLU A 72 -21.13 20.25 8.74
C GLU A 72 -20.70 21.48 9.52
N GLY A 73 -20.42 22.58 8.79
CA GLY A 73 -20.11 23.88 9.36
C GLY A 73 -20.99 25.01 8.86
N GLU A 74 -20.72 26.21 9.32
CA GLU A 74 -21.44 27.43 8.93
C GLU A 74 -21.07 27.84 7.48
N GLY A 75 -21.94 27.48 6.53
CA GLY A 75 -21.76 27.82 5.12
C GLY A 75 -20.68 27.02 4.38
N GLY A 76 -20.07 26.01 5.03
CA GLY A 76 -19.06 25.13 4.45
C GLY A 76 -18.95 23.81 5.18
N ASN A 77 -18.35 22.81 4.56
CA ASN A 77 -18.13 21.47 5.11
C ASN A 77 -16.65 21.13 5.14
N ILE A 78 -16.26 20.20 6.00
CA ILE A 78 -14.89 19.67 6.09
C ILE A 78 -14.94 18.17 5.82
N ILE A 79 -14.00 17.69 5.01
CA ILE A 79 -13.79 16.25 4.77
C ILE A 79 -12.57 15.79 5.57
N ILE A 80 -12.70 14.68 6.28
CA ILE A 80 -11.60 13.96 6.92
C ILE A 80 -11.45 12.63 6.21
N ASP A 81 -10.30 12.42 5.60
CA ASP A 81 -9.94 11.35 4.67
C ASP A 81 -10.78 11.31 3.38
N ALA A 82 -10.10 11.29 2.25
CA ALA A 82 -10.66 11.56 0.92
C ALA A 82 -10.98 10.29 0.10
N ALA A 83 -10.97 9.11 0.71
CA ALA A 83 -11.14 7.79 0.07
C ALA A 83 -9.95 7.32 -0.81
N ASP A 84 -10.03 6.07 -1.28
CA ASP A 84 -8.96 5.32 -1.98
C ASP A 84 -8.84 5.66 -3.47
N SER A 85 -9.81 6.34 -4.06
CA SER A 85 -9.75 6.78 -5.45
C SER A 85 -10.73 7.91 -5.74
N VAL A 86 -10.57 8.50 -6.91
CA VAL A 86 -11.49 9.53 -7.43
C VAL A 86 -12.92 8.99 -7.56
N TYR A 87 -13.09 7.72 -7.92
CA TYR A 87 -14.40 7.09 -8.09
C TYR A 87 -15.14 6.91 -6.76
N GLU A 88 -14.48 6.42 -5.72
CA GLU A 88 -15.08 6.28 -4.39
C GLU A 88 -15.40 7.66 -3.80
N ALA A 89 -14.49 8.64 -3.96
CA ALA A 89 -14.74 10.03 -3.52
C ALA A 89 -15.98 10.63 -4.19
N GLU A 90 -16.19 10.41 -5.49
CA GLU A 90 -17.38 10.86 -6.23
C GLU A 90 -18.66 10.22 -5.66
N ARG A 91 -18.66 8.92 -5.43
CA ARG A 91 -19.81 8.19 -4.87
C ARG A 91 -20.16 8.66 -3.47
N ILE A 92 -19.14 8.84 -2.62
CA ILE A 92 -19.31 9.34 -1.24
C ILE A 92 -19.84 10.78 -1.27
N TYR A 93 -19.21 11.66 -2.06
CA TYR A 93 -19.61 13.07 -2.15
C TYR A 93 -21.04 13.24 -2.62
N LYS A 94 -21.49 12.44 -3.58
CA LYS A 94 -22.90 12.45 -4.02
C LYS A 94 -23.87 12.27 -2.85
N LEU A 95 -23.59 11.33 -1.95
CA LEU A 95 -24.43 11.08 -0.78
C LEU A 95 -24.24 12.12 0.32
N PHE A 96 -23.04 12.66 0.48
CA PHE A 96 -22.80 13.76 1.41
C PHE A 96 -23.53 15.04 0.97
N SER A 97 -23.50 15.37 -0.33
CA SER A 97 -24.19 16.54 -0.87
C SER A 97 -25.71 16.47 -0.75
N GLU A 98 -26.30 15.28 -0.70
CA GLU A 98 -27.72 15.07 -0.36
C GLU A 98 -28.04 15.41 1.11
N LYS A 99 -27.05 15.35 2.01
CA LYS A 99 -27.18 15.73 3.43
C LYS A 99 -26.94 17.22 3.63
N ASN A 100 -25.83 17.72 3.08
CA ASN A 100 -25.46 19.13 3.12
C ASN A 100 -24.69 19.50 1.84
N SER A 101 -25.22 20.42 1.04
CA SER A 101 -24.66 20.85 -0.24
C SER A 101 -23.73 22.07 -0.14
N ASN A 102 -23.39 22.50 1.07
CA ASN A 102 -22.40 23.58 1.25
C ASN A 102 -21.04 23.17 0.65
N PRO A 103 -20.24 24.15 0.19
CA PRO A 103 -18.93 23.87 -0.39
C PRO A 103 -18.00 23.17 0.62
N ILE A 104 -17.06 22.40 0.11
CA ILE A 104 -15.99 21.81 0.92
C ILE A 104 -14.90 22.88 1.11
N GLU A 105 -14.68 23.30 2.35
CA GLU A 105 -13.69 24.32 2.69
C GLU A 105 -12.30 23.73 2.98
N ALA A 106 -12.25 22.50 3.54
CA ALA A 106 -11.00 21.80 3.81
C ALA A 106 -11.12 20.30 3.66
N ILE A 107 -9.97 19.66 3.36
CA ILE A 107 -9.77 18.22 3.44
C ILE A 107 -8.60 17.98 4.38
N ILE A 108 -8.78 17.14 5.38
CA ILE A 108 -7.76 16.76 6.35
C ILE A 108 -7.36 15.32 6.08
N TYR A 109 -6.10 15.06 5.77
CA TYR A 109 -5.56 13.71 5.70
C TYR A 109 -5.09 13.29 7.08
N THR A 110 -5.56 12.14 7.56
CA THR A 110 -5.07 11.59 8.83
C THR A 110 -3.65 11.06 8.71
N HIS A 111 -3.28 10.54 7.54
CA HIS A 111 -1.93 10.06 7.22
C HIS A 111 -1.74 9.75 5.72
N ASN A 112 -0.55 9.28 5.34
CA ASN A 112 -0.09 9.13 3.96
C ASN A 112 -0.70 7.97 3.15
N HIS A 113 -1.42 7.02 3.74
CA HIS A 113 -1.94 5.87 3.00
C HIS A 113 -2.93 6.27 1.92
N GLY A 114 -2.94 5.50 0.82
CA GLY A 114 -3.70 5.86 -0.37
C GLY A 114 -5.21 5.85 -0.18
N ASP A 115 -5.71 5.00 0.70
CA ASP A 115 -7.13 4.90 1.04
C ASP A 115 -7.67 6.12 1.82
N HIS A 116 -6.79 7.01 2.29
CA HIS A 116 -7.14 8.29 2.94
C HIS A 116 -6.91 9.51 2.03
N THR A 117 -6.08 9.37 0.97
CA THR A 117 -5.57 10.52 0.22
C THR A 117 -5.87 10.51 -1.26
N PHE A 118 -6.20 9.35 -1.87
CA PHE A 118 -6.23 9.20 -3.33
C PHE A 118 -7.52 9.65 -4.01
N GLY A 119 -8.54 10.06 -3.26
CA GLY A 119 -9.77 10.63 -3.80
C GLY A 119 -9.80 12.16 -3.87
N ALA A 120 -8.81 12.85 -3.30
CA ALA A 120 -8.84 14.30 -3.06
C ALA A 120 -9.06 15.15 -4.31
N SER A 121 -8.52 14.77 -5.47
CA SER A 121 -8.68 15.55 -6.70
C SER A 121 -10.14 15.67 -7.17
N HIS A 122 -11.04 14.78 -6.73
CA HIS A 122 -12.46 14.90 -6.98
C HIS A 122 -13.01 16.22 -6.41
N TYR A 123 -12.71 16.50 -5.15
CA TYR A 123 -13.22 17.66 -4.43
C TYR A 123 -12.70 19.00 -4.99
N LEU A 124 -11.55 18.99 -5.68
CA LEU A 124 -11.03 20.19 -6.35
C LEU A 124 -11.74 20.50 -7.69
N LYS A 125 -12.44 19.52 -8.26
CA LYS A 125 -13.09 19.62 -9.57
C LYS A 125 -14.58 19.99 -9.48
N ILE A 126 -15.21 19.76 -8.33
CA ILE A 126 -16.67 19.94 -8.17
C ILE A 126 -17.08 21.37 -7.79
N GLN A 127 -16.14 22.25 -7.50
CA GLN A 127 -16.39 23.63 -7.06
C GLN A 127 -15.28 24.58 -7.51
N ASP A 128 -15.59 25.87 -7.66
CA ASP A 128 -14.64 26.89 -8.13
C ASP A 128 -13.56 27.19 -7.07
N LYS A 129 -13.98 27.34 -5.79
CA LYS A 129 -13.07 27.55 -4.67
C LYS A 129 -12.46 26.23 -4.25
N LYS A 130 -11.14 26.10 -4.42
CA LYS A 130 -10.42 24.90 -3.99
C LYS A 130 -10.44 24.76 -2.47
N PRO A 131 -10.76 23.56 -1.92
CA PRO A 131 -10.61 23.29 -0.51
C PRO A 131 -9.14 23.32 -0.10
N GLN A 132 -8.85 23.73 1.14
CA GLN A 132 -7.51 23.66 1.71
C GLN A 132 -7.19 22.23 2.08
N ILE A 133 -6.04 21.72 1.63
CA ILE A 133 -5.56 20.38 2.00
C ILE A 133 -4.62 20.48 3.20
N ILE A 134 -4.96 19.78 4.29
CA ILE A 134 -4.25 19.89 5.58
C ILE A 134 -3.72 18.50 5.98
N ALA A 135 -2.46 18.41 6.38
CA ALA A 135 -1.85 17.16 6.86
C ALA A 135 -0.61 17.42 7.73
N HIS A 136 -0.04 16.35 8.28
CA HIS A 136 1.29 16.39 8.88
C HIS A 136 2.36 16.73 7.83
N GLU A 137 3.45 17.39 8.22
CA GLU A 137 4.49 17.82 7.28
C GLU A 137 5.18 16.67 6.53
N ASP A 138 5.28 15.51 7.14
CA ASP A 138 5.88 14.31 6.55
C ASP A 138 4.94 13.54 5.59
N THR A 139 3.66 13.88 5.52
CA THR A 139 2.67 13.12 4.73
C THR A 139 3.07 13.05 3.26
N ASP A 140 3.45 14.20 2.64
CA ASP A 140 3.89 14.21 1.24
C ASP A 140 5.16 13.36 1.03
N TYR A 141 6.12 13.42 1.94
CA TYR A 141 7.34 12.60 1.86
C TYR A 141 7.03 11.10 1.80
N TYR A 142 6.13 10.60 2.67
CA TYR A 142 5.77 9.17 2.67
C TYR A 142 4.95 8.78 1.45
N VAL A 143 4.03 9.64 0.97
CA VAL A 143 3.32 9.41 -0.30
C VAL A 143 4.31 9.33 -1.46
N GLN A 144 5.23 10.29 -1.60
CA GLN A 144 6.25 10.31 -2.64
C GLN A 144 7.13 9.05 -2.62
N ARG A 145 7.49 8.56 -1.43
CA ARG A 145 8.30 7.35 -1.26
C ARG A 145 7.58 6.10 -1.76
N ILE A 146 6.28 5.96 -1.45
CA ILE A 146 5.45 4.81 -1.86
C ILE A 146 5.17 4.89 -3.36
N MET A 147 4.76 6.05 -3.86
CA MET A 147 4.46 6.26 -5.28
C MET A 147 5.72 6.29 -6.17
N GLY A 148 6.90 6.52 -5.58
CA GLY A 148 8.19 6.58 -6.25
C GLY A 148 8.93 5.24 -6.25
N ILE A 149 10.05 5.20 -5.53
CA ILE A 149 11.04 4.10 -5.57
C ILE A 149 10.48 2.75 -5.14
N LEU A 150 9.46 2.72 -4.28
CA LEU A 150 8.86 1.49 -3.77
C LEU A 150 7.61 1.06 -4.54
N ASN A 151 7.08 1.89 -5.44
CA ASN A 151 5.82 1.63 -6.12
C ASN A 151 5.71 0.21 -6.73
N PRO A 152 6.66 -0.29 -7.53
CA PRO A 152 6.51 -1.59 -8.19
C PRO A 152 6.38 -2.75 -7.19
N ILE A 153 7.17 -2.74 -6.13
CA ILE A 153 7.15 -3.84 -5.14
C ILE A 153 5.98 -3.73 -4.18
N ILE A 154 5.62 -2.51 -3.76
CA ILE A 154 4.47 -2.29 -2.88
C ILE A 154 3.17 -2.63 -3.63
N THR A 155 3.00 -2.20 -4.88
CA THR A 155 1.84 -2.56 -5.69
C THR A 155 1.69 -4.08 -5.81
N LYS A 156 2.75 -4.79 -6.19
CA LYS A 156 2.76 -6.25 -6.32
C LYS A 156 2.39 -6.97 -5.02
N ARG A 157 2.96 -6.53 -3.89
CA ARG A 157 2.68 -7.13 -2.57
C ARG A 157 1.29 -6.77 -2.05
N SER A 158 0.81 -5.54 -2.31
CA SER A 158 -0.55 -5.12 -1.98
C SER A 158 -1.60 -5.90 -2.75
N THR A 159 -1.38 -6.11 -4.05
CA THR A 159 -2.25 -6.93 -4.91
C THR A 159 -2.45 -8.33 -4.33
N ARG A 160 -1.39 -8.97 -3.85
CA ARG A 160 -1.47 -10.28 -3.18
C ARG A 160 -2.14 -10.20 -1.82
N MET A 161 -1.79 -9.19 -1.01
CA MET A 161 -2.30 -9.03 0.34
C MET A 161 -3.81 -8.75 0.36
N PHE A 162 -4.30 -7.93 -0.57
CA PHE A 162 -5.70 -7.58 -0.68
C PHE A 162 -6.50 -8.51 -1.61
N GLY A 163 -5.83 -9.39 -2.35
CA GLY A 163 -6.48 -10.33 -3.26
C GLY A 163 -7.17 -9.67 -4.45
N THR A 164 -6.73 -8.46 -4.86
CA THR A 164 -7.41 -7.64 -5.89
C THR A 164 -7.59 -8.30 -7.25
N LEU A 165 -6.91 -9.40 -7.51
CA LEU A 165 -6.98 -10.15 -8.77
C LEU A 165 -7.66 -11.51 -8.62
N LEU A 166 -8.11 -11.83 -7.43
CA LEU A 166 -8.94 -13.01 -7.21
C LEU A 166 -10.36 -12.73 -7.72
N PRO A 167 -11.07 -13.78 -8.17
CA PRO A 167 -12.50 -13.71 -8.47
C PRO A 167 -13.29 -13.14 -7.26
N GLU A 168 -14.36 -12.39 -7.54
CA GLU A 168 -15.13 -11.71 -6.49
C GLU A 168 -15.75 -12.70 -5.50
N GLU A 169 -16.16 -13.87 -5.96
CA GLU A 169 -16.70 -14.98 -5.16
C GLU A 169 -15.72 -15.57 -4.15
N ASP A 170 -14.41 -15.37 -4.37
CA ASP A 170 -13.36 -15.86 -3.49
C ASP A 170 -12.98 -14.86 -2.40
N LEU A 171 -13.47 -13.62 -2.52
CA LEU A 171 -13.18 -12.53 -1.60
C LEU A 171 -14.24 -12.48 -0.49
N ILE A 172 -13.78 -12.22 0.76
CA ILE A 172 -14.70 -12.01 1.90
C ILE A 172 -14.67 -10.54 2.30
N ASN A 173 -13.53 -10.08 2.80
CA ASN A 173 -13.22 -8.69 3.12
C ASN A 173 -11.69 -8.55 3.27
N VAL A 174 -11.19 -7.34 3.51
CA VAL A 174 -9.76 -7.12 3.75
C VAL A 174 -9.40 -6.86 5.21
N GLY A 175 -10.32 -7.17 6.12
CA GLY A 175 -10.13 -7.08 7.59
C GLY A 175 -10.42 -5.70 8.16
N ILE A 176 -10.13 -4.63 7.44
CA ILE A 176 -10.36 -3.23 7.83
C ILE A 176 -11.34 -2.50 6.90
N GLY A 177 -11.77 -3.17 5.85
CA GLY A 177 -12.72 -2.66 4.86
C GLY A 177 -13.32 -3.79 4.01
N PRO A 178 -14.22 -3.47 3.07
CA PRO A 178 -14.73 -4.43 2.11
C PRO A 178 -13.60 -4.93 1.20
N HIS A 179 -13.87 -5.95 0.39
CA HIS A 179 -12.90 -6.35 -0.64
C HIS A 179 -12.72 -5.24 -1.68
N LEU A 180 -11.50 -5.15 -2.23
CA LEU A 180 -11.18 -4.24 -3.31
C LEU A 180 -11.39 -4.95 -4.64
N SER A 181 -12.36 -4.49 -5.42
CA SER A 181 -12.41 -4.78 -6.85
C SER A 181 -11.30 -4.02 -7.59
N VAL A 182 -10.84 -4.54 -8.73
CA VAL A 182 -9.91 -3.81 -9.60
C VAL A 182 -10.63 -2.56 -10.13
N SER A 183 -10.50 -1.46 -9.42
CA SER A 183 -10.99 -0.17 -9.89
C SER A 183 -10.00 0.39 -10.90
N LYS A 184 -10.50 0.73 -12.11
CA LYS A 184 -9.75 1.50 -13.10
C LYS A 184 -9.74 3.01 -12.78
N SER A 185 -10.23 3.39 -11.60
CA SER A 185 -10.29 4.76 -11.17
C SER A 185 -8.89 5.34 -10.96
N PRO A 186 -8.63 6.55 -11.44
CA PRO A 186 -7.32 7.17 -11.25
C PRO A 186 -7.06 7.52 -9.79
N THR A 187 -5.80 7.53 -9.42
CA THR A 187 -5.31 8.08 -8.16
C THR A 187 -5.33 9.60 -8.25
N GLY A 188 -6.05 10.23 -7.33
CA GLY A 188 -6.24 11.68 -7.27
C GLY A 188 -5.61 12.33 -6.04
N TYR A 189 -4.40 11.90 -5.66
CA TYR A 189 -3.65 12.56 -4.58
C TYR A 189 -3.39 14.03 -4.90
N ILE A 190 -3.57 14.88 -3.90
CA ILE A 190 -3.21 16.31 -3.93
C ILE A 190 -2.28 16.59 -2.76
N LYS A 191 -1.15 17.23 -3.04
CA LYS A 191 -0.19 17.62 -2.02
C LYS A 191 -0.82 18.59 -1.02
N PRO A 192 -0.58 18.45 0.30
CA PRO A 192 -1.07 19.39 1.31
C PRO A 192 -0.61 20.84 1.07
N ASP A 193 -1.54 21.77 1.26
CA ASP A 193 -1.30 23.22 1.19
C ASP A 193 -0.85 23.77 2.55
N LEU A 194 -1.38 23.20 3.63
CA LEU A 194 -1.07 23.56 5.02
C LEU A 194 -0.57 22.33 5.76
N THR A 195 0.63 22.45 6.31
CA THR A 195 1.25 21.36 7.09
C THR A 195 1.66 21.83 8.47
N PHE A 196 1.82 20.89 9.39
CA PHE A 196 2.28 21.14 10.76
C PHE A 196 3.11 19.95 11.28
N GLU A 197 3.91 20.18 12.31
CA GLU A 197 4.79 19.17 12.94
C GLU A 197 4.09 18.51 14.16
N ASP A 198 3.81 19.26 15.25
CA ASP A 198 3.29 18.70 16.50
C ASP A 198 1.78 18.81 16.66
N ASN A 199 1.24 20.02 16.45
CA ASN A 199 -0.18 20.32 16.58
C ASN A 199 -0.57 21.59 15.82
N LEU A 200 -1.86 21.69 15.49
CA LEU A 200 -2.41 22.84 14.79
C LEU A 200 -3.86 23.06 15.22
N ASN A 201 -4.20 24.29 15.61
CA ASN A 201 -5.56 24.69 15.95
C ASN A 201 -6.11 25.60 14.85
N LEU A 202 -7.31 25.29 14.40
CA LEU A 202 -7.98 25.97 13.29
C LEU A 202 -9.43 26.25 13.64
N ASN A 203 -10.00 27.28 13.00
CA ASN A 203 -11.43 27.45 12.88
C ASN A 203 -11.77 27.55 11.39
N ILE A 204 -12.51 26.59 10.88
CA ILE A 204 -12.90 26.52 9.46
C ILE A 204 -14.42 26.33 9.40
N ALA A 205 -15.10 27.21 8.67
CA ALA A 205 -16.56 27.20 8.57
C ALA A 205 -17.26 27.18 9.96
N GLY A 206 -16.71 27.88 10.96
CA GLY A 206 -17.22 27.90 12.33
C GLY A 206 -16.94 26.67 13.19
N ILE A 207 -16.23 25.68 12.63
CA ILE A 207 -15.84 24.46 13.37
C ILE A 207 -14.46 24.68 13.99
N ASP A 208 -14.37 24.54 15.31
CA ASP A 208 -13.10 24.50 16.02
C ASP A 208 -12.47 23.12 15.84
N ILE A 209 -11.23 23.08 15.36
CA ILE A 209 -10.49 21.87 15.00
C ILE A 209 -9.14 21.91 15.70
N GLU A 210 -8.80 20.84 16.37
CA GLU A 210 -7.48 20.63 16.94
C GLU A 210 -6.86 19.39 16.30
N LEU A 211 -5.73 19.55 15.65
CA LEU A 211 -4.96 18.48 15.01
C LEU A 211 -3.73 18.18 15.84
N TYR A 212 -3.43 16.91 16.04
CA TYR A 212 -2.31 16.46 16.84
C TYR A 212 -1.51 15.37 16.14
N HIS A 213 -0.21 15.54 16.02
CA HIS A 213 0.68 14.46 15.62
C HIS A 213 0.58 13.31 16.62
N ALA A 214 0.35 12.11 16.10
CA ALA A 214 0.05 10.91 16.88
C ALA A 214 0.61 9.68 16.18
N PRO A 215 1.96 9.52 16.11
CA PRO A 215 2.58 8.41 15.41
C PRO A 215 2.05 7.07 15.94
N GLY A 216 1.80 6.15 15.02
CA GLY A 216 1.24 4.85 15.34
C GLY A 216 1.27 3.94 14.14
N GLU A 217 0.17 3.79 13.40
CA GLU A 217 0.17 2.99 12.17
C GLU A 217 1.17 3.55 11.15
N THR A 218 1.30 4.86 11.06
CA THR A 218 2.36 5.54 10.30
C THR A 218 3.05 6.61 11.15
N ASN A 219 4.23 7.06 10.70
CA ASN A 219 4.98 8.07 11.44
C ASN A 219 4.36 9.47 11.32
N ASP A 220 3.64 9.75 10.22
CA ASP A 220 2.93 11.00 9.96
C ASP A 220 1.47 11.00 10.44
N GLN A 221 1.05 9.96 11.13
CA GLN A 221 -0.31 9.81 11.65
C GLN A 221 -0.69 10.99 12.55
N ILE A 222 -1.88 11.54 12.33
CA ILE A 222 -2.51 12.53 13.23
C ILE A 222 -3.84 11.99 13.74
N PHE A 223 -4.35 12.59 14.80
CA PHE A 223 -5.77 12.55 15.11
C PHE A 223 -6.39 13.95 15.05
N VAL A 224 -7.68 13.99 14.74
CA VAL A 224 -8.50 15.20 14.72
C VAL A 224 -9.38 15.19 15.96
N TRP A 225 -9.35 16.27 16.72
CA TRP A 225 -10.26 16.53 17.83
C TRP A 225 -11.18 17.71 17.49
N LEU A 226 -12.48 17.50 17.64
CA LEU A 226 -13.49 18.52 17.47
C LEU A 226 -14.11 18.84 18.85
N PRO A 227 -13.64 19.86 19.57
CA PRO A 227 -13.99 20.08 20.99
C PRO A 227 -15.49 20.31 21.18
N ASN A 228 -16.12 21.12 20.32
CA ASN A 228 -17.54 21.42 20.39
C ASN A 228 -18.42 20.20 20.06
N HIS A 229 -17.92 19.28 19.22
CA HIS A 229 -18.58 18.02 18.88
C HIS A 229 -18.26 16.89 19.87
N LYS A 230 -17.29 17.07 20.74
CA LYS A 230 -16.74 16.01 21.62
C LYS A 230 -16.35 14.75 20.85
N SER A 231 -15.87 14.95 19.63
CA SER A 231 -15.63 13.92 18.64
C SER A 231 -14.14 13.78 18.32
N LEU A 232 -13.68 12.53 18.31
CA LEU A 232 -12.30 12.14 18.00
C LEU A 232 -12.27 11.34 16.71
N MET A 233 -11.39 11.72 15.75
CA MET A 233 -11.08 10.94 14.56
C MET A 233 -9.62 10.48 14.67
N PRO A 234 -9.38 9.23 15.07
CA PRO A 234 -8.04 8.71 15.40
C PRO A 234 -7.22 8.31 14.18
N GLY A 235 -7.75 8.46 12.96
CA GLY A 235 -7.19 7.81 11.77
C GLY A 235 -7.15 6.29 11.95
N ASP A 236 -5.99 5.70 11.65
CA ASP A 236 -5.76 4.24 11.75
C ASP A 236 -5.18 3.79 13.09
N ASN A 237 -5.09 4.70 14.05
CA ASN A 237 -4.55 4.33 15.37
C ASN A 237 -5.47 3.42 16.18
N ILE A 238 -6.75 3.30 15.84
CA ILE A 238 -7.67 2.32 16.39
C ILE A 238 -8.78 1.99 15.40
N TYR A 239 -9.09 0.71 15.26
CA TYR A 239 -10.22 0.13 14.54
C TYR A 239 -10.56 -1.25 15.13
N LYS A 240 -11.71 -1.83 14.76
CA LYS A 240 -12.24 -3.06 15.38
C LYS A 240 -11.62 -4.32 14.80
N THR A 241 -10.28 -4.42 14.87
CA THR A 241 -9.48 -5.62 14.60
C THR A 241 -8.09 -5.45 15.22
N PHE A 242 -7.29 -6.52 15.26
CA PHE A 242 -5.95 -6.48 15.85
C PHE A 242 -5.07 -5.42 15.19
N PRO A 243 -4.32 -4.60 15.98
CA PRO A 243 -3.51 -3.50 15.46
C PRO A 243 -2.46 -3.98 14.46
N ASN A 244 -2.30 -3.19 13.40
CA ASN A 244 -1.39 -3.51 12.31
C ASN A 244 0.05 -3.05 12.63
N LEU A 245 0.68 -3.65 13.65
CA LEU A 245 2.07 -3.33 14.00
C LEU A 245 3.05 -3.72 12.89
N TYR A 246 2.64 -4.55 11.96
CA TYR A 246 3.35 -4.87 10.73
C TYR A 246 2.40 -5.31 9.62
N THR A 247 2.57 -4.71 8.44
CA THR A 247 1.83 -5.11 7.23
C THR A 247 2.71 -5.92 6.27
N ILE A 248 2.19 -7.06 5.78
CA ILE A 248 2.96 -7.98 4.92
C ILE A 248 3.24 -7.41 3.52
N ARG A 249 2.54 -6.36 3.08
CA ARG A 249 2.90 -5.63 1.85
C ARG A 249 4.24 -4.90 1.98
N GLY A 250 4.65 -4.60 3.19
CA GLY A 250 5.87 -3.85 3.53
C GLY A 250 5.55 -2.45 4.05
N THR A 251 6.29 -2.05 5.06
CA THR A 251 6.15 -0.74 5.71
C THR A 251 7.50 -0.33 6.31
N SER A 252 7.65 0.96 6.62
CA SER A 252 8.66 1.44 7.55
C SER A 252 8.43 0.82 8.93
N HIS A 253 9.45 0.81 9.79
CA HIS A 253 9.24 0.45 11.19
C HIS A 253 8.20 1.38 11.81
N ARG A 254 7.23 0.82 12.51
CA ARG A 254 6.20 1.55 13.26
C ARG A 254 6.68 1.72 14.70
N ASP A 255 6.70 2.96 15.18
CA ASP A 255 7.09 3.25 16.55
C ASP A 255 6.00 2.80 17.52
N VAL A 256 6.17 1.59 18.08
CA VAL A 256 5.19 0.97 18.97
C VAL A 256 5.00 1.78 20.25
N LYS A 257 6.07 2.39 20.78
CA LYS A 257 5.97 3.26 21.98
C LYS A 257 5.27 4.57 21.66
N GLY A 258 5.55 5.16 20.50
CA GLY A 258 4.82 6.31 19.98
C GLY A 258 3.33 6.01 19.86
N TRP A 259 2.97 4.82 19.33
CA TRP A 259 1.56 4.42 19.21
C TRP A 259 0.86 4.30 20.57
N ILE A 260 1.49 3.67 21.57
CA ILE A 260 0.97 3.61 22.95
C ILE A 260 0.72 5.01 23.50
N ASN A 261 1.70 5.92 23.37
CA ASN A 261 1.60 7.29 23.83
C ASN A 261 0.47 8.07 23.11
N SER A 262 0.29 7.83 21.80
CA SER A 262 -0.78 8.43 21.00
C SER A 262 -2.16 8.00 21.51
N LEU A 263 -2.36 6.72 21.82
CA LEU A 263 -3.61 6.22 22.39
C LEU A 263 -3.85 6.79 23.81
N ASP A 264 -2.81 6.88 24.66
CA ASP A 264 -2.90 7.50 25.98
C ASP A 264 -3.29 8.99 25.87
N ARG A 265 -2.71 9.71 24.87
CA ARG A 265 -3.06 11.11 24.60
C ARG A 265 -4.52 11.26 24.17
N MET A 266 -5.01 10.43 23.25
CA MET A 266 -6.40 10.46 22.78
C MET A 266 -7.41 10.29 23.92
N LYS A 267 -7.12 9.44 24.89
CA LYS A 267 -7.97 9.25 26.10
C LYS A 267 -8.11 10.52 26.94
N MET A 268 -7.10 11.39 26.97
CA MET A 268 -7.14 12.62 27.78
C MET A 268 -8.21 13.59 27.30
N PHE A 269 -8.66 13.52 26.05
CA PHE A 269 -9.74 14.34 25.49
C PHE A 269 -11.14 13.91 25.92
N ASN A 270 -11.27 12.71 26.50
CA ASN A 270 -12.52 12.20 27.03
C ASN A 270 -13.69 12.23 26.01
N PRO A 271 -13.50 11.68 24.78
CA PRO A 271 -14.46 11.80 23.70
C PRO A 271 -15.79 11.08 24.00
N GLU A 272 -16.89 11.65 23.46
CA GLU A 272 -18.21 11.02 23.48
C GLU A 272 -18.51 10.25 22.19
N PHE A 273 -17.80 10.61 21.10
CA PHE A 273 -17.86 9.99 19.78
C PHE A 273 -16.44 9.72 19.29
N LEU A 274 -16.22 8.52 18.76
CA LEU A 274 -14.97 8.16 18.10
C LEU A 274 -15.30 7.62 16.70
N PHE A 275 -14.80 8.32 15.67
CA PHE A 275 -15.00 7.99 14.26
C PHE A 275 -13.70 7.49 13.66
N PRO A 276 -13.45 6.18 13.63
CA PRO A 276 -12.21 5.63 13.10
C PRO A 276 -12.21 5.68 11.57
N SER A 277 -11.02 5.69 10.97
CA SER A 277 -10.93 5.61 9.50
C SER A 277 -11.23 4.21 8.94
N HIS A 278 -11.40 3.20 9.80
CA HIS A 278 -11.87 1.86 9.44
C HIS A 278 -12.87 1.35 10.48
N THR A 279 -13.79 0.48 10.05
CA THR A 279 -14.86 -0.07 10.88
C THR A 279 -15.89 0.95 11.37
N LYS A 280 -16.88 0.52 12.12
CA LYS A 280 -17.97 1.38 12.61
C LYS A 280 -17.51 2.30 13.75
N PRO A 281 -18.13 3.47 13.92
CA PRO A 281 -17.86 4.38 15.03
C PRO A 281 -18.14 3.76 16.40
N ILE A 282 -17.46 4.26 17.42
CA ILE A 282 -17.70 3.92 18.84
C ILE A 282 -18.37 5.13 19.49
N ILE A 283 -19.51 4.90 20.11
CA ILE A 283 -20.31 5.94 20.74
C ILE A 283 -20.42 5.66 22.24
N GLY A 284 -20.15 6.68 23.04
CA GLY A 284 -20.20 6.59 24.51
C GLY A 284 -18.80 6.62 25.13
N LYS A 285 -18.65 7.45 26.18
CA LYS A 285 -17.34 7.65 26.86
C LYS A 285 -16.74 6.35 27.37
N LYS A 286 -17.59 5.50 27.99
CA LYS A 286 -17.12 4.24 28.57
C LYS A 286 -16.68 3.26 27.50
N GLU A 287 -17.46 3.13 26.44
CA GLU A 287 -17.20 2.23 25.31
C GLU A 287 -15.90 2.63 24.60
N ILE A 288 -15.68 3.94 24.44
CA ILE A 288 -14.44 4.49 23.84
C ILE A 288 -13.24 4.24 24.75
N ASP A 289 -13.37 4.54 26.06
CA ASP A 289 -12.28 4.32 27.02
C ASP A 289 -11.90 2.84 27.12
N ASP A 290 -12.89 1.95 27.17
CA ASP A 290 -12.67 0.49 27.20
C ASP A 290 -11.95 0.02 25.92
N ALA A 291 -12.37 0.50 24.73
CA ALA A 291 -11.75 0.13 23.46
C ALA A 291 -10.31 0.64 23.36
N LEU A 292 -10.07 1.90 23.70
CA LEU A 292 -8.72 2.50 23.71
C LEU A 292 -7.80 1.78 24.70
N ASN A 293 -8.30 1.43 25.91
CA ASN A 293 -7.52 0.70 26.90
C ASN A 293 -7.12 -0.70 26.41
N ILE A 294 -8.07 -1.47 25.91
CA ILE A 294 -7.82 -2.84 25.42
C ILE A 294 -6.81 -2.81 24.26
N TYR A 295 -6.96 -1.88 23.34
CA TYR A 295 -6.09 -1.75 22.18
C TYR A 295 -4.66 -1.36 22.60
N ARG A 296 -4.56 -0.33 23.42
CA ARG A 296 -3.31 0.18 24.00
C ARG A 296 -2.58 -0.90 24.80
N ASP A 297 -3.30 -1.63 25.67
CA ASP A 297 -2.72 -2.65 26.53
C ASP A 297 -2.22 -3.87 25.74
N ALA A 298 -2.93 -4.26 24.66
CA ALA A 298 -2.47 -5.31 23.76
C ALA A 298 -1.16 -4.92 23.07
N ILE A 299 -1.07 -3.69 22.54
CA ILE A 299 0.14 -3.16 21.90
C ILE A 299 1.30 -3.16 22.90
N GLN A 300 1.08 -2.64 24.11
CA GLN A 300 2.12 -2.60 25.15
C GLN A 300 2.54 -4.02 25.58
N TYR A 301 1.59 -4.91 25.81
CA TYR A 301 1.91 -6.29 26.19
C TYR A 301 2.84 -6.96 25.19
N ILE A 302 2.52 -6.89 23.90
CA ILE A 302 3.33 -7.50 22.85
C ILE A 302 4.71 -6.87 22.80
N HIS A 303 4.78 -5.54 22.88
CA HIS A 303 6.05 -4.81 22.91
C HIS A 303 6.90 -5.24 24.09
N ASP A 304 6.39 -5.12 25.32
CA ASP A 304 7.16 -5.34 26.53
C ASP A 304 7.59 -6.80 26.68
N GLN A 305 6.71 -7.78 26.31
CA GLN A 305 7.07 -9.18 26.36
C GLN A 305 8.09 -9.52 25.27
N THR A 306 8.01 -8.93 24.08
CA THR A 306 9.02 -9.10 23.04
C THR A 306 10.39 -8.62 23.54
N ILE A 307 10.47 -7.40 24.07
CA ILE A 307 11.73 -6.84 24.60
C ILE A 307 12.26 -7.67 25.77
N ARG A 308 11.38 -8.11 26.68
CA ARG A 308 11.78 -8.97 27.80
C ARG A 308 12.45 -10.27 27.34
N LEU A 309 11.90 -10.93 26.32
CA LEU A 309 12.45 -12.18 25.79
C LEU A 309 13.71 -11.92 24.92
N MET A 310 13.77 -10.81 24.19
CA MET A 310 14.99 -10.35 23.51
C MET A 310 16.15 -10.19 24.52
N ASN A 311 15.89 -9.55 25.66
CA ASN A 311 16.89 -9.34 26.71
C ASN A 311 17.34 -10.66 27.39
N GLN A 312 16.58 -11.74 27.24
CA GLN A 312 16.97 -13.10 27.64
C GLN A 312 17.78 -13.82 26.57
N GLY A 313 18.01 -13.19 25.40
CA GLY A 313 18.80 -13.76 24.31
C GLY A 313 18.01 -14.68 23.37
N LEU A 314 16.67 -14.66 23.40
CA LEU A 314 15.85 -15.47 22.50
C LEU A 314 15.85 -14.91 21.08
N TYR A 315 15.80 -15.82 20.10
CA TYR A 315 15.66 -15.46 18.68
C TYR A 315 14.20 -15.18 18.30
N PRO A 316 13.93 -14.43 17.21
CA PRO A 316 12.57 -14.05 16.84
C PRO A 316 11.57 -15.21 16.78
N ASP A 317 11.96 -16.34 16.19
CA ASP A 317 11.07 -17.51 16.07
C ASP A 317 10.77 -18.16 17.45
N GLN A 318 11.72 -18.17 18.38
CA GLN A 318 11.50 -18.64 19.75
C GLN A 318 10.59 -17.69 20.55
N ILE A 319 10.70 -16.38 20.31
CA ILE A 319 9.86 -15.37 20.96
C ILE A 319 8.41 -15.50 20.48
N VAL A 320 8.20 -15.66 19.17
CA VAL A 320 6.89 -15.84 18.55
C VAL A 320 6.09 -17.01 19.16
N GLU A 321 6.76 -18.11 19.53
CA GLU A 321 6.11 -19.29 20.13
C GLU A 321 5.64 -19.03 21.57
N GLN A 322 6.24 -18.07 22.28
CA GLN A 322 5.96 -17.81 23.69
C GLN A 322 4.94 -16.70 23.91
N ILE A 323 4.80 -15.76 22.98
CA ILE A 323 3.91 -14.61 23.16
C ILE A 323 2.50 -14.94 22.66
N LYS A 324 1.55 -14.89 23.58
CA LYS A 324 0.11 -14.97 23.34
C LYS A 324 -0.56 -13.87 24.14
N LEU A 325 -1.65 -13.30 23.61
CA LEU A 325 -2.43 -12.32 24.36
C LEU A 325 -2.97 -12.94 25.66
N PRO A 326 -3.02 -12.16 26.76
CA PRO A 326 -3.67 -12.59 27.99
C PRO A 326 -5.16 -12.92 27.75
N ASP A 327 -5.66 -13.96 28.42
CA ASP A 327 -7.07 -14.42 28.28
C ASP A 327 -8.07 -13.30 28.57
N SER A 328 -7.71 -12.35 29.43
CA SER A 328 -8.56 -11.20 29.80
C SER A 328 -8.88 -10.28 28.63
N ILE A 329 -8.04 -10.24 27.60
CA ILE A 329 -8.21 -9.35 26.42
C ILE A 329 -8.28 -10.13 25.10
N ALA A 330 -7.81 -11.37 25.04
CA ALA A 330 -7.70 -12.15 23.80
C ALA A 330 -9.02 -12.34 23.04
N ASN A 331 -10.15 -12.29 23.75
CA ASN A 331 -11.49 -12.45 23.17
C ASN A 331 -12.16 -11.12 22.82
N SER A 332 -11.46 -9.98 22.99
CA SER A 332 -12.00 -8.69 22.58
C SER A 332 -12.19 -8.62 21.06
N PRO A 333 -13.33 -8.11 20.56
CA PRO A 333 -13.54 -7.94 19.12
C PRO A 333 -12.55 -6.96 18.48
N TYR A 334 -11.90 -6.11 19.26
CA TYR A 334 -10.83 -5.21 18.83
C TYR A 334 -9.48 -5.92 18.64
N LEU A 335 -9.35 -7.20 19.01
CA LEU A 335 -8.11 -7.96 18.98
C LEU A 335 -8.19 -9.24 18.14
N TYR A 336 -9.28 -9.46 17.39
CA TYR A 336 -9.33 -10.54 16.40
C TYR A 336 -8.32 -10.24 15.27
N GLU A 337 -7.53 -11.23 14.91
CA GLU A 337 -6.45 -11.10 13.92
C GLU A 337 -6.97 -11.05 12.48
N PHE A 338 -7.91 -10.16 12.18
CA PHE A 338 -8.42 -9.98 10.82
C PHE A 338 -7.52 -9.10 9.95
N TYR A 339 -6.52 -8.41 10.55
CA TYR A 339 -5.57 -7.57 9.82
C TYR A 339 -4.13 -7.79 10.29
N GLY A 340 -3.69 -7.15 11.38
CA GLY A 340 -2.45 -7.47 12.05
C GLY A 340 -2.50 -8.83 12.76
N THR A 341 -1.34 -9.34 13.20
CA THR A 341 -1.23 -10.56 14.02
C THR A 341 -0.17 -10.41 15.11
N VAL A 342 -0.31 -11.12 16.22
CA VAL A 342 0.70 -11.19 17.28
C VAL A 342 2.04 -11.65 16.71
N ARG A 343 2.04 -12.72 15.90
CA ARG A 343 3.27 -13.31 15.34
C ARG A 343 4.05 -12.34 14.47
N TRP A 344 3.38 -11.60 13.59
CA TRP A 344 4.03 -10.62 12.71
C TRP A 344 4.51 -9.41 13.51
N SER A 345 3.74 -8.99 14.51
CA SER A 345 4.07 -7.88 15.40
C SER A 345 5.36 -8.14 16.18
N VAL A 346 5.50 -9.34 16.76
CA VAL A 346 6.72 -9.76 17.47
C VAL A 346 7.95 -9.69 16.56
N LYS A 347 7.85 -10.26 15.34
CA LYS A 347 8.96 -10.20 14.35
C LYS A 347 9.28 -8.77 13.94
N SER A 348 8.27 -7.93 13.80
CA SER A 348 8.46 -6.52 13.43
C SER A 348 9.11 -5.70 14.55
N ILE A 349 8.68 -5.89 15.78
CA ILE A 349 9.29 -5.25 16.96
C ILE A 349 10.76 -5.65 17.06
N PHE A 350 11.06 -6.95 17.00
CA PHE A 350 12.44 -7.44 17.02
C PHE A 350 13.28 -6.76 15.93
N ASN A 351 12.81 -6.81 14.68
CA ASN A 351 13.51 -6.21 13.54
C ASN A 351 13.67 -4.70 13.65
N GLY A 352 12.68 -4.01 14.23
CA GLY A 352 12.72 -2.56 14.44
C GLY A 352 13.80 -2.12 15.43
N TYR A 353 14.03 -2.91 16.47
CA TYR A 353 15.06 -2.61 17.48
C TYR A 353 16.46 -3.11 17.10
N LEU A 354 16.58 -4.31 16.49
CA LEU A 354 17.86 -4.99 16.27
C LEU A 354 18.21 -5.20 14.79
N GLY A 355 17.31 -4.90 13.87
CA GLY A 355 17.51 -5.18 12.45
C GLY A 355 17.26 -6.66 12.08
N TRP A 356 17.68 -7.03 10.88
CA TRP A 356 17.36 -8.33 10.26
C TRP A 356 18.02 -9.53 10.94
N PHE A 357 19.16 -9.33 11.61
CA PHE A 357 19.91 -10.45 12.20
C PHE A 357 19.32 -10.90 13.53
N GLY A 358 18.75 -12.09 13.53
CA GLY A 358 18.07 -12.66 14.70
C GLY A 358 18.98 -13.19 15.81
N GLY A 359 20.32 -13.10 15.69
CA GLY A 359 21.29 -13.54 16.71
C GLY A 359 21.80 -14.98 16.54
N ASN A 360 21.19 -15.80 15.69
CA ASN A 360 21.67 -17.16 15.43
C ASN A 360 22.87 -17.14 14.45
N PRO A 361 24.09 -17.56 14.87
CA PRO A 361 25.28 -17.49 14.01
C PRO A 361 25.14 -18.21 12.67
N SER A 362 24.38 -19.31 12.60
CA SER A 362 24.16 -20.05 11.35
C SER A 362 23.32 -19.29 10.32
N LYS A 363 22.70 -18.18 10.72
CA LYS A 363 21.88 -17.30 9.87
C LYS A 363 22.62 -16.02 9.47
N LEU A 364 23.86 -15.82 9.92
CA LEU A 364 24.65 -14.65 9.56
C LEU A 364 25.05 -14.71 8.07
N ASP A 365 25.64 -15.82 7.65
CA ASP A 365 25.99 -16.15 6.26
C ASP A 365 25.42 -17.54 5.90
N PRO A 366 24.12 -17.67 5.65
CA PRO A 366 23.50 -18.95 5.37
C PRO A 366 23.91 -19.47 3.99
N LEU A 367 23.80 -20.80 3.82
CA LEU A 367 23.91 -21.41 2.50
C LEU A 367 22.96 -20.73 1.50
N THR A 368 23.35 -20.65 0.25
CA THR A 368 22.45 -20.21 -0.84
C THR A 368 21.23 -21.15 -0.91
N ILE A 369 20.13 -20.64 -1.48
CA ILE A 369 18.90 -21.43 -1.62
C ILE A 369 19.18 -22.75 -2.34
N ASN A 370 19.95 -22.71 -3.43
CA ASN A 370 20.29 -23.90 -4.22
C ASN A 370 21.20 -24.87 -3.44
N GLU A 371 22.23 -24.39 -2.77
CA GLU A 371 23.11 -25.24 -1.96
C GLU A 371 22.36 -25.92 -0.81
N LYS A 372 21.41 -25.23 -0.17
CA LYS A 372 20.54 -25.81 0.85
C LYS A 372 19.63 -26.87 0.26
N ALA A 373 19.04 -26.62 -0.91
CA ALA A 373 18.16 -27.54 -1.61
C ALA A 373 18.89 -28.84 -2.00
N ILE A 374 20.13 -28.74 -2.54
CA ILE A 374 20.98 -29.92 -2.84
C ILE A 374 21.20 -30.76 -1.58
N ARG A 375 21.53 -30.14 -0.45
CA ARG A 375 21.77 -30.88 0.80
C ARG A 375 20.49 -31.50 1.35
N MET A 376 19.36 -30.82 1.25
CA MET A 376 18.06 -31.34 1.66
C MET A 376 17.68 -32.58 0.83
N SER A 377 17.85 -32.49 -0.50
CA SER A 377 17.62 -33.62 -1.39
C SER A 377 18.53 -34.81 -1.03
N ASN A 378 19.82 -34.57 -0.80
CA ASN A 378 20.75 -35.64 -0.41
C ASN A 378 20.35 -36.29 0.92
N LEU A 379 19.93 -35.52 1.93
CA LEU A 379 19.43 -36.03 3.21
C LEU A 379 18.17 -36.88 3.05
N ALA A 380 17.27 -36.51 2.16
CA ALA A 380 16.06 -37.28 1.83
C ALA A 380 16.36 -38.57 1.07
N GLY A 381 17.55 -38.71 0.48
CA GLY A 381 17.92 -39.83 -0.38
C GLY A 381 17.72 -39.61 -1.88
N GLY A 382 17.75 -38.35 -2.30
CA GLY A 382 17.62 -37.89 -3.70
C GLY A 382 16.31 -37.17 -3.98
N ASN A 383 16.24 -36.54 -5.16
CA ASN A 383 15.09 -35.70 -5.55
C ASN A 383 13.77 -36.49 -5.56
N ASP A 384 13.76 -37.75 -6.05
CA ASP A 384 12.57 -38.59 -6.06
C ASP A 384 12.00 -38.83 -4.65
N LYS A 385 12.89 -39.01 -3.68
CA LYS A 385 12.49 -39.18 -2.29
C LYS A 385 11.97 -37.89 -1.68
N LEU A 386 12.63 -36.77 -1.96
CA LEU A 386 12.16 -35.45 -1.55
C LEU A 386 10.77 -35.12 -2.12
N LEU A 387 10.53 -35.48 -3.38
CA LEU A 387 9.18 -35.35 -3.99
C LEU A 387 8.16 -36.30 -3.34
N SER A 388 8.60 -37.53 -2.96
CA SER A 388 7.72 -38.44 -2.22
C SER A 388 7.32 -37.87 -0.86
N GLU A 389 8.25 -37.19 -0.17
CA GLU A 389 7.92 -36.49 1.10
C GLU A 389 6.97 -35.33 0.87
N LEU A 390 7.11 -34.56 -0.22
CA LEU A 390 6.15 -33.52 -0.58
C LEU A 390 4.74 -34.09 -0.80
N ARG A 391 4.61 -35.20 -1.57
CA ARG A 391 3.34 -35.90 -1.76
C ARG A 391 2.73 -36.37 -0.43
N ASN A 392 3.59 -36.93 0.45
CA ASN A 392 3.17 -37.38 1.77
C ASN A 392 2.69 -36.21 2.65
N ALA A 393 3.37 -35.06 2.61
CA ALA A 393 2.98 -33.88 3.37
C ALA A 393 1.58 -33.38 2.92
N VAL A 394 1.36 -33.26 1.59
CA VAL A 394 0.05 -32.86 1.05
C VAL A 394 -1.02 -33.89 1.43
N LYS A 395 -0.74 -35.20 1.28
CA LYS A 395 -1.69 -36.27 1.62
C LYS A 395 -2.11 -36.25 3.10
N ASN A 396 -1.23 -35.82 3.99
CA ASN A 396 -1.44 -35.78 5.44
C ASN A 396 -1.88 -34.41 5.97
N ASP A 397 -2.27 -33.48 5.11
CA ASP A 397 -2.64 -32.10 5.44
C ASP A 397 -1.53 -31.30 6.17
N ASP A 398 -0.25 -31.70 6.02
CA ASP A 398 0.90 -30.96 6.53
C ASP A 398 1.36 -29.91 5.48
N MET A 399 0.49 -28.94 5.23
CA MET A 399 0.61 -28.04 4.09
C MET A 399 1.73 -27.02 4.23
N GLN A 400 2.01 -26.54 5.45
CA GLN A 400 3.16 -25.65 5.66
C GLN A 400 4.48 -26.39 5.34
N TRP A 401 4.60 -27.65 5.72
CA TRP A 401 5.75 -28.47 5.37
C TRP A 401 5.82 -28.74 3.86
N ALA A 402 4.67 -28.98 3.23
CA ALA A 402 4.58 -29.11 1.78
C ALA A 402 5.09 -27.86 1.06
N LEU A 403 4.76 -26.66 1.53
CA LEU A 403 5.28 -25.41 0.97
C LEU A 403 6.80 -25.32 1.10
N GLU A 404 7.37 -25.67 2.26
CA GLU A 404 8.81 -25.65 2.50
C GLU A 404 9.58 -26.69 1.66
N LEU A 405 9.03 -27.91 1.51
CA LEU A 405 9.60 -28.92 0.63
C LEU A 405 9.57 -28.53 -0.83
N SER A 406 8.45 -27.92 -1.28
CA SER A 406 8.32 -27.45 -2.66
C SER A 406 9.33 -26.32 -3.00
N ASP A 407 9.69 -25.46 -2.05
CA ASP A 407 10.75 -24.46 -2.23
C ASP A 407 12.08 -25.09 -2.63
N HIS A 408 12.45 -26.24 -2.03
CA HIS A 408 13.68 -26.96 -2.36
C HIS A 408 13.62 -27.62 -3.75
N LEU A 409 12.50 -28.25 -4.10
CA LEU A 409 12.34 -28.90 -5.41
C LEU A 409 12.33 -27.87 -6.55
N ILE A 410 11.68 -26.73 -6.35
CA ILE A 410 11.71 -25.60 -7.29
C ILE A 410 13.13 -25.06 -7.47
N ALA A 411 13.89 -24.91 -6.37
CA ALA A 411 15.28 -24.47 -6.44
C ALA A 411 16.20 -25.45 -7.19
N LEU A 412 15.81 -26.73 -7.27
CA LEU A 412 16.54 -27.78 -8.00
C LEU A 412 16.07 -27.95 -9.44
N ASP A 413 15.08 -27.18 -9.89
CA ASP A 413 14.44 -27.31 -11.21
C ASP A 413 13.94 -28.74 -11.49
N TYR A 414 13.34 -29.37 -10.45
CA TYR A 414 12.97 -30.78 -10.48
C TYR A 414 11.46 -30.98 -10.59
N LEU A 415 11.01 -31.64 -11.67
CA LEU A 415 9.60 -31.95 -11.98
C LEU A 415 8.64 -30.80 -11.68
N ILE A 416 8.95 -29.64 -12.24
CA ILE A 416 8.35 -28.35 -11.89
C ILE A 416 6.82 -28.37 -11.97
N GLU A 417 6.21 -28.97 -13.00
CA GLU A 417 4.74 -28.98 -13.12
C GLU A 417 4.05 -29.73 -11.97
N GLU A 418 4.52 -30.93 -11.62
CA GLU A 418 3.94 -31.67 -10.49
C GLU A 418 4.18 -30.97 -9.15
N VAL A 419 5.38 -30.43 -8.95
CA VAL A 419 5.71 -29.66 -7.72
C VAL A 419 4.85 -28.42 -7.64
N LYS A 420 4.58 -27.75 -8.75
CA LYS A 420 3.69 -26.60 -8.84
C LYS A 420 2.26 -26.97 -8.44
N ASP A 421 1.71 -28.09 -8.96
CA ASP A 421 0.36 -28.54 -8.65
C ASP A 421 0.21 -28.83 -7.14
N LEU A 422 1.16 -29.56 -6.55
CA LEU A 422 1.17 -29.85 -5.10
C LEU A 422 1.32 -28.55 -4.26
N ARG A 423 2.11 -27.59 -4.75
CA ARG A 423 2.24 -26.29 -4.09
C ARG A 423 0.93 -25.47 -4.18
N VAL A 424 0.26 -25.48 -5.31
CA VAL A 424 -1.05 -24.83 -5.50
C VAL A 424 -2.07 -25.40 -4.51
N GLU A 425 -2.12 -26.75 -4.38
CA GLU A 425 -3.00 -27.41 -3.42
C GLU A 425 -2.70 -26.95 -1.99
N ALA A 426 -1.43 -26.91 -1.59
CA ALA A 426 -1.02 -26.45 -0.26
C ALA A 426 -1.37 -24.97 0.00
N LEU A 427 -1.19 -24.10 -1.01
CA LEU A 427 -1.55 -22.68 -0.92
C LEU A 427 -3.06 -22.48 -0.77
N ILE A 428 -3.87 -23.20 -1.56
CA ILE A 428 -5.33 -23.16 -1.48
C ILE A 428 -5.80 -23.65 -0.11
N TYR A 429 -5.24 -24.74 0.39
CA TYR A 429 -5.57 -25.29 1.72
C TYR A 429 -5.32 -24.26 2.83
N GLU A 430 -4.11 -23.71 2.90
CA GLU A 430 -3.72 -22.70 3.89
C GLU A 430 -4.53 -21.40 3.75
N GLY A 431 -4.74 -20.95 2.52
CA GLY A 431 -5.51 -19.74 2.24
C GLY A 431 -6.97 -19.89 2.62
N SER A 432 -7.64 -20.95 2.13
CA SER A 432 -9.08 -21.18 2.35
C SER A 432 -9.47 -21.28 3.83
N ARG A 433 -8.56 -21.75 4.67
CA ARG A 433 -8.78 -21.95 6.12
C ARG A 433 -8.38 -20.74 6.99
N SER A 434 -7.70 -19.77 6.41
CA SER A 434 -7.24 -18.61 7.18
C SER A 434 -8.38 -17.63 7.48
N SER A 435 -8.60 -17.33 8.76
CA SER A 435 -9.49 -16.24 9.19
C SER A 435 -8.83 -14.86 9.07
N ASN A 436 -7.51 -14.79 8.80
CA ASN A 436 -6.82 -13.54 8.51
C ASN A 436 -6.89 -13.27 7.01
N PRO A 437 -7.60 -12.21 6.53
CA PRO A 437 -7.74 -11.91 5.11
C PRO A 437 -6.41 -11.69 4.40
N ASN A 438 -5.44 -11.03 5.04
CA ASN A 438 -4.13 -10.74 4.45
C ASN A 438 -3.36 -12.03 4.15
N LYS A 439 -3.36 -12.98 5.09
CA LYS A 439 -2.78 -14.32 4.90
C LYS A 439 -3.56 -15.09 3.83
N ARG A 440 -4.89 -15.13 3.95
CA ARG A 440 -5.80 -15.80 3.01
C ARG A 440 -5.54 -15.35 1.57
N ASN A 441 -5.68 -14.05 1.34
CA ASN A 441 -5.58 -13.48 0.00
C ASN A 441 -4.16 -13.61 -0.58
N TYR A 442 -3.13 -13.51 0.26
CA TYR A 442 -1.74 -13.70 -0.19
C TYR A 442 -1.48 -15.12 -0.70
N PHE A 443 -1.98 -16.14 0.01
CA PHE A 443 -1.85 -17.53 -0.39
C PHE A 443 -2.67 -17.84 -1.64
N LEU A 444 -3.94 -17.42 -1.67
CA LEU A 444 -4.82 -17.66 -2.82
C LEU A 444 -4.32 -16.95 -4.08
N THR A 445 -3.89 -15.69 -3.98
CA THR A 445 -3.29 -14.98 -5.13
C THR A 445 -1.99 -15.64 -5.57
N SER A 446 -1.17 -16.17 -4.65
CA SER A 446 0.04 -16.91 -5.02
C SER A 446 -0.29 -18.21 -5.76
N ALA A 447 -1.35 -18.92 -5.39
CA ALA A 447 -1.84 -20.08 -6.11
C ALA A 447 -2.36 -19.69 -7.52
N PHE A 448 -3.14 -18.60 -7.60
CA PHE A 448 -3.64 -18.06 -8.86
C PHE A 448 -2.49 -17.70 -9.82
N GLU A 449 -1.46 -17.00 -9.32
CA GLU A 449 -0.28 -16.66 -10.14
C GLU A 449 0.52 -17.89 -10.62
N LEU A 450 0.56 -18.96 -9.84
CA LEU A 450 1.19 -20.21 -10.27
C LEU A 450 0.43 -20.88 -11.43
N ASN A 451 -0.89 -20.83 -11.43
CA ASN A 451 -1.72 -21.42 -12.48
C ASN A 451 -1.78 -20.56 -13.74
N ASN A 452 -1.88 -19.24 -13.59
CA ASN A 452 -2.19 -18.32 -14.69
C ASN A 452 -0.99 -17.46 -15.14
N GLY A 453 0.16 -17.60 -14.46
CA GLY A 453 1.34 -16.77 -14.67
C GLY A 453 1.37 -15.54 -13.77
N ILE A 454 2.54 -14.89 -13.70
CA ILE A 454 2.71 -13.68 -12.91
C ILE A 454 1.85 -12.58 -13.52
N ILE A 455 0.99 -12.03 -12.68
CA ILE A 455 0.06 -11.00 -13.09
C ILE A 455 0.81 -9.72 -13.45
N ASP A 456 0.52 -9.20 -14.64
CA ASP A 456 1.02 -7.91 -15.08
C ASP A 456 0.34 -6.79 -14.25
N THR A 457 1.07 -6.27 -13.26
CA THR A 457 0.59 -5.16 -12.42
C THR A 457 0.39 -3.85 -13.20
N SER A 458 0.82 -3.77 -14.47
CA SER A 458 0.49 -2.62 -15.33
C SER A 458 -1.01 -2.50 -15.58
N LEU A 459 -1.77 -3.59 -15.43
CA LEU A 459 -3.23 -3.58 -15.48
C LEU A 459 -3.87 -2.80 -14.32
N ILE A 460 -3.11 -2.60 -13.24
CA ILE A 460 -3.53 -1.86 -12.04
C ILE A 460 -2.95 -0.44 -12.06
N ASP A 461 -2.31 -0.02 -13.16
CA ASP A 461 -1.74 1.32 -13.26
C ASP A 461 -2.88 2.36 -13.20
N ARG A 462 -2.88 3.08 -12.09
CA ARG A 462 -3.81 4.18 -11.80
C ARG A 462 -3.17 5.54 -12.01
N THR A 463 -2.05 5.59 -12.75
CA THR A 463 -1.32 6.83 -12.98
C THR A 463 -2.15 7.77 -13.85
N SER A 464 -2.40 8.97 -13.34
CA SER A 464 -3.07 10.05 -14.05
C SER A 464 -2.11 11.20 -14.30
N GLU A 465 -2.45 12.08 -15.25
CA GLU A 465 -1.69 13.32 -15.47
C GLU A 465 -1.73 14.22 -14.23
N GLU A 466 -2.87 14.26 -13.52
CA GLU A 466 -3.02 15.00 -12.27
C GLU A 466 -2.06 14.48 -11.19
N LEU A 467 -1.92 13.16 -11.07
CA LEU A 467 -0.95 12.57 -10.14
C LEU A 467 0.48 12.96 -10.50
N LEU A 468 0.82 13.00 -11.80
CA LEU A 468 2.17 13.41 -12.22
C LEU A 468 2.52 14.85 -11.84
N HIS A 469 1.53 15.73 -11.76
CA HIS A 469 1.75 17.08 -11.22
C HIS A 469 2.13 17.07 -9.74
N GLN A 470 1.65 16.11 -8.96
CA GLN A 470 1.92 16.01 -7.52
C GLN A 470 3.25 15.30 -7.20
N ILE A 471 3.73 14.42 -8.10
CA ILE A 471 5.02 13.75 -7.92
C ILE A 471 6.16 14.75 -8.18
N SER A 472 7.07 14.89 -7.22
CA SER A 472 8.21 15.78 -7.37
C SER A 472 9.19 15.30 -8.43
N ILE A 473 9.92 16.23 -9.05
CA ILE A 473 10.98 15.86 -9.99
C ILE A 473 12.12 15.11 -9.28
N ASP A 474 12.36 15.39 -7.99
CA ASP A 474 13.33 14.69 -7.17
C ASP A 474 12.97 13.21 -7.03
N THR A 475 11.75 12.92 -6.63
CA THR A 475 11.22 11.54 -6.55
C THR A 475 11.40 10.78 -7.87
N LEU A 476 11.15 11.44 -8.99
CA LEU A 476 11.28 10.81 -10.30
C LEU A 476 12.74 10.48 -10.66
N PHE A 477 13.68 11.35 -10.32
CA PHE A 477 15.10 11.09 -10.52
C PHE A 477 15.61 9.98 -9.58
N ASP A 478 15.11 9.91 -8.35
CA ASP A 478 15.40 8.79 -7.45
C ASP A 478 14.90 7.45 -8.05
N VAL A 479 13.70 7.43 -8.62
CA VAL A 479 13.18 6.25 -9.36
C VAL A 479 14.10 5.89 -10.52
N LEU A 480 14.57 6.85 -11.31
CA LEU A 480 15.49 6.60 -12.39
C LEU A 480 16.77 5.93 -11.89
N SER A 481 17.36 6.42 -10.81
CA SER A 481 18.60 5.83 -10.27
C SER A 481 18.43 4.34 -9.94
N THR A 482 17.26 3.94 -9.43
CA THR A 482 16.95 2.54 -9.09
C THR A 482 16.62 1.68 -10.30
N ARG A 483 16.23 2.27 -11.43
CA ARG A 483 15.95 1.55 -12.69
C ARG A 483 17.19 1.28 -13.53
N TYR A 484 18.31 1.97 -13.25
CA TYR A 484 19.54 1.77 -13.99
C TYR A 484 20.05 0.33 -13.83
N ASN A 485 20.19 -0.41 -14.95
CA ASN A 485 20.71 -1.77 -14.95
C ASN A 485 22.19 -1.78 -15.36
N PRO A 486 23.12 -1.90 -14.39
CA PRO A 486 24.56 -1.83 -14.67
C PRO A 486 25.12 -3.07 -15.37
N GLU A 487 24.38 -4.18 -15.41
CA GLU A 487 24.81 -5.41 -16.09
C GLU A 487 24.64 -5.33 -17.60
N LYS A 488 23.63 -4.57 -18.05
CA LYS A 488 23.33 -4.39 -19.48
C LYS A 488 24.16 -3.28 -20.12
N HIS A 489 24.84 -2.44 -19.32
CA HIS A 489 25.46 -1.22 -19.82
C HIS A 489 26.88 -1.04 -19.25
N SER A 490 27.84 -0.74 -20.15
CA SER A 490 29.21 -0.31 -19.80
C SER A 490 29.25 1.22 -19.92
N ASP A 491 29.21 1.93 -18.78
CA ASP A 491 29.24 3.39 -18.79
C ASP A 491 30.52 3.92 -18.12
N ASN A 492 31.21 4.76 -18.83
CA ASN A 492 32.42 5.44 -18.36
C ASN A 492 32.17 6.95 -18.38
N ASN A 493 31.83 7.52 -17.19
CA ASN A 493 31.72 8.96 -16.96
C ASN A 493 30.88 9.72 -18.00
N PHE A 494 29.62 9.31 -18.16
CA PHE A 494 28.68 9.95 -19.07
C PHE A 494 27.67 10.77 -18.30
N THR A 495 27.56 12.07 -18.55
CA THR A 495 26.69 12.99 -17.83
C THR A 495 25.65 13.60 -18.75
N VAL A 496 24.38 13.49 -18.35
CA VAL A 496 23.24 14.20 -18.95
C VAL A 496 22.73 15.24 -17.96
N CYS A 497 22.60 16.47 -18.44
CA CYS A 497 22.11 17.60 -17.68
C CYS A 497 20.72 17.99 -18.16
N PHE A 498 19.80 18.16 -17.24
CA PHE A 498 18.45 18.60 -17.47
C PHE A 498 18.25 19.98 -16.87
N VAL A 499 17.67 20.89 -17.65
CA VAL A 499 17.25 22.21 -17.22
C VAL A 499 15.76 22.30 -17.48
N PHE A 500 14.99 22.48 -16.43
CA PHE A 500 13.55 22.58 -16.52
C PHE A 500 13.11 24.05 -16.58
N SER A 501 11.98 24.33 -17.20
CA SER A 501 11.42 25.69 -17.28
C SER A 501 11.10 26.30 -15.91
N SER A 502 10.88 25.47 -14.90
CA SER A 502 10.77 25.86 -13.48
C SER A 502 12.08 26.39 -12.86
N ASN A 503 13.16 26.49 -13.62
CA ASN A 503 14.54 26.72 -13.17
C ASN A 503 15.15 25.60 -12.30
N ASN A 504 14.46 24.49 -12.14
CA ASN A 504 15.04 23.31 -11.56
C ASN A 504 16.10 22.71 -12.48
N THR A 505 17.15 22.16 -11.90
CA THR A 505 18.22 21.53 -12.66
C THR A 505 18.57 20.18 -12.06
N LYS A 506 18.79 19.19 -12.92
CA LYS A 506 19.22 17.85 -12.52
C LYS A 506 20.31 17.35 -13.44
N ASN A 507 21.25 16.60 -12.87
CA ASN A 507 22.23 15.86 -13.65
C ASN A 507 22.15 14.38 -13.29
N ILE A 508 22.32 13.53 -14.30
CA ILE A 508 22.58 12.10 -14.10
C ILE A 508 23.98 11.81 -14.64
N THR A 509 24.85 11.38 -13.78
CA THR A 509 26.20 10.92 -14.17
C THR A 509 26.29 9.41 -13.99
N LEU A 510 26.50 8.68 -15.08
CA LEU A 510 26.74 7.24 -15.07
C LEU A 510 28.23 6.98 -14.84
N ARG A 511 28.57 6.45 -13.66
CA ARG A 511 29.97 6.11 -13.30
C ARG A 511 30.00 4.99 -12.27
N ASN A 512 31.02 4.16 -12.30
CA ASN A 512 31.18 3.05 -11.35
C ASN A 512 29.91 2.13 -11.24
N LYS A 513 29.20 1.96 -12.35
CA LYS A 513 27.95 1.20 -12.43
C LYS A 513 26.79 1.77 -11.59
N VAL A 514 26.81 3.06 -11.29
CA VAL A 514 25.71 3.78 -10.61
C VAL A 514 25.27 4.98 -11.41
N ALA A 515 23.98 5.33 -11.32
CA ALA A 515 23.43 6.57 -11.83
C ALA A 515 23.40 7.60 -10.67
N VAL A 516 24.38 8.51 -10.67
CA VAL A 516 24.53 9.53 -9.64
C VAL A 516 23.69 10.74 -10.00
N ILE A 517 22.73 11.08 -9.15
CA ILE A 517 21.86 12.26 -9.29
C ILE A 517 22.49 13.46 -8.56
N SER A 518 22.40 14.64 -9.17
CA SER A 518 22.87 15.89 -8.54
C SER A 518 22.04 17.07 -9.04
N ASN A 519 21.82 18.07 -8.17
CA ASN A 519 21.06 19.28 -8.46
C ASN A 519 21.91 20.41 -9.09
N ASN A 520 23.23 20.26 -9.09
CA ASN A 520 24.15 21.30 -9.57
C ASN A 520 24.49 21.07 -11.04
N ILE A 521 24.24 22.07 -11.90
CA ILE A 521 24.70 22.01 -13.29
C ILE A 521 26.21 21.95 -13.31
N THR A 522 26.76 20.92 -13.96
CA THR A 522 28.17 20.85 -14.29
C THR A 522 28.42 21.38 -15.70
N ASN A 523 29.56 22.04 -15.94
CA ASN A 523 29.96 22.46 -17.28
C ASN A 523 30.34 21.28 -18.19
N ASN A 524 30.50 20.09 -17.63
CA ASN A 524 30.97 18.89 -18.31
C ASN A 524 29.86 17.94 -18.76
N CYS A 525 28.66 18.46 -19.09
CA CYS A 525 27.58 17.63 -19.65
C CYS A 525 27.98 17.07 -21.02
N ASN A 526 27.80 15.78 -21.24
CA ASN A 526 27.85 15.14 -22.56
C ASN A 526 26.63 15.48 -23.40
N ILE A 527 25.46 15.56 -22.70
CA ILE A 527 24.17 16.00 -23.27
C ILE A 527 23.58 17.03 -22.33
N LYS A 528 23.01 18.11 -22.89
CA LYS A 528 22.23 19.10 -22.14
C LYS A 528 20.84 19.24 -22.77
N ILE A 529 19.82 19.11 -21.94
CA ILE A 529 18.40 19.09 -22.32
C ILE A 529 17.68 20.28 -21.67
N LEU A 530 16.84 20.96 -22.44
CA LEU A 530 15.82 21.88 -21.95
C LEU A 530 14.45 21.24 -22.17
N THR A 531 13.60 21.22 -21.16
CA THR A 531 12.25 20.67 -21.26
C THR A 531 11.36 21.12 -20.08
N GLU A 532 10.05 20.89 -20.22
CA GLU A 532 9.10 21.02 -19.12
C GLU A 532 9.17 19.79 -18.19
N GLU A 533 9.01 19.99 -16.87
CA GLU A 533 9.00 18.88 -15.92
C GLU A 533 7.93 17.83 -16.25
N LEU A 534 6.71 18.30 -16.55
CA LEU A 534 5.58 17.40 -16.85
C LEU A 534 5.83 16.55 -18.10
N GLU A 535 6.40 17.16 -19.15
CA GLU A 535 6.73 16.43 -20.38
C GLU A 535 7.77 15.33 -20.11
N PHE A 536 8.79 15.64 -19.32
CA PHE A 536 9.81 14.66 -18.95
C PHE A 536 9.22 13.54 -18.08
N LYS A 537 8.32 13.88 -17.13
CA LYS A 537 7.59 12.91 -16.33
C LYS A 537 6.77 11.95 -17.22
N LYS A 538 6.01 12.48 -18.18
CA LYS A 538 5.24 11.68 -19.16
C LYS A 538 6.11 10.71 -19.95
N ILE A 539 7.30 11.13 -20.37
CA ILE A 539 8.24 10.28 -21.10
C ILE A 539 8.73 9.11 -20.24
N LEU A 540 9.04 9.37 -18.97
CA LEU A 540 9.59 8.36 -18.08
C LEU A 540 8.60 7.25 -17.71
N ILE A 541 7.31 7.55 -17.73
CA ILE A 541 6.23 6.57 -17.50
C ILE A 541 5.59 6.05 -18.79
N GLY A 542 6.08 6.48 -19.96
CA GLY A 542 5.61 5.99 -21.26
C GLY A 542 4.35 6.67 -21.81
N LEU A 543 3.84 7.73 -21.18
CA LEU A 543 2.69 8.53 -21.68
C LEU A 543 3.08 9.48 -22.81
N ALA A 544 4.36 9.79 -22.99
CA ALA A 544 4.86 10.57 -24.12
C ALA A 544 6.00 9.83 -24.83
N ASN A 545 6.08 10.01 -26.15
CA ASN A 545 7.12 9.41 -26.95
C ASN A 545 8.33 10.38 -27.07
N PRO A 546 9.53 10.01 -26.55
CA PRO A 546 10.67 10.90 -26.55
C PRO A 546 11.13 11.33 -27.97
N VAL A 547 10.91 10.50 -29.01
CA VAL A 547 11.24 10.87 -30.38
C VAL A 547 10.31 11.98 -30.87
N SER A 548 9.02 11.87 -30.59
CA SER A 548 8.03 12.89 -30.94
C SER A 548 8.28 14.19 -30.17
N SER A 549 8.63 14.09 -28.87
CA SER A 549 8.92 15.26 -28.01
C SER A 549 10.18 16.01 -28.45
N ILE A 550 11.17 15.33 -29.01
CA ILE A 550 12.34 15.98 -29.64
C ILE A 550 11.94 16.62 -30.98
N ALA A 551 11.13 15.94 -31.79
CA ALA A 551 10.76 16.40 -33.12
C ALA A 551 9.88 17.65 -33.09
N ASN A 552 8.98 17.78 -32.11
CA ASN A 552 8.08 18.93 -31.93
C ASN A 552 8.66 20.04 -31.06
N GLY A 553 9.89 19.85 -30.51
CA GLY A 553 10.61 20.87 -29.73
C GLY A 553 10.22 20.95 -28.25
N THR A 554 9.37 20.07 -27.72
CA THR A 554 9.07 20.01 -26.26
C THR A 554 10.28 19.52 -25.46
N ILE A 555 11.18 18.80 -26.12
CA ILE A 555 12.56 18.54 -25.66
C ILE A 555 13.54 19.21 -26.60
N GLU A 556 14.30 20.17 -26.10
CA GLU A 556 15.38 20.80 -26.82
C GLU A 556 16.73 20.23 -26.39
N ILE A 557 17.53 19.75 -27.34
CA ILE A 557 18.89 19.27 -27.08
C ILE A 557 19.91 20.38 -27.36
N VAL A 558 20.30 21.11 -26.32
CA VAL A 558 21.22 22.25 -26.42
C VAL A 558 22.67 21.80 -26.65
N LYS A 559 23.02 20.61 -26.13
CA LYS A 559 24.34 20.02 -26.34
C LYS A 559 24.22 18.50 -26.52
N GLY A 560 24.99 17.93 -27.42
CA GLY A 560 24.92 16.50 -27.76
C GLY A 560 24.05 16.21 -28.97
N ASN A 561 23.46 15.00 -29.04
CA ASN A 561 22.55 14.63 -30.12
C ASN A 561 21.43 13.71 -29.63
N SER A 562 20.33 13.65 -30.40
CA SER A 562 19.12 12.88 -30.08
C SER A 562 19.38 11.39 -29.95
N THR A 563 20.19 10.80 -30.82
CA THR A 563 20.50 9.37 -30.77
C THR A 563 21.14 8.96 -29.44
N LYS A 564 22.12 9.71 -28.97
CA LYS A 564 22.77 9.45 -27.68
C LYS A 564 21.82 9.68 -26.50
N PHE A 565 20.91 10.66 -26.60
CA PHE A 565 19.90 10.88 -25.57
C PHE A 565 18.89 9.72 -25.49
N LEU A 566 18.40 9.24 -26.62
CA LEU A 566 17.51 8.07 -26.67
C LEU A 566 18.19 6.80 -26.17
N GLN A 567 19.47 6.58 -26.51
CA GLN A 567 20.29 5.49 -25.97
C GLN A 567 20.45 5.61 -24.45
N PHE A 568 20.63 6.84 -23.94
CA PHE A 568 20.70 7.09 -22.50
C PHE A 568 19.37 6.74 -21.82
N LEU A 569 18.22 7.19 -22.33
CA LEU A 569 16.90 6.87 -21.75
C LEU A 569 16.63 5.35 -21.72
N ASN A 570 17.08 4.61 -22.73
CA ASN A 570 16.92 3.16 -22.79
C ASN A 570 17.69 2.38 -21.69
N LYS A 571 18.64 3.04 -21.00
CA LYS A 571 19.38 2.41 -19.89
C LYS A 571 18.57 2.29 -18.61
N PHE A 572 17.41 2.95 -18.55
CA PHE A 572 16.48 2.98 -17.41
C PHE A 572 15.17 2.24 -17.67
N ARG A 573 15.12 1.46 -18.76
CA ARG A 573 13.96 0.65 -19.15
C ARG A 573 14.12 -0.83 -18.84
#